data_48689b226c862feaa3495051b528f19a
#
_entry.id   48689b226c862feaa3495051b528f19a
#
_cell.length_a   1.000
_cell.length_b   1.000
_cell.length_c   1.000
_cell.angle_alpha   90.00
_cell.angle_beta   90.00
_cell.angle_gamma   90.00
#
_symmetry.space_group_name_H-M   'P 1'
#
loop_
_entity.id
_entity.type
_entity.pdbx_description
1 polymer ?
#
loop_
_entity_poly.entity_id
_entity_poly.type
_entity_poly.pdbx_seq_one_letter_code
_entity_poly.pdbx_strand_id
1 'polypeptide(L)'
;LKVAARFPETIDAQDSVLPLLQVKEFWPDVSLGGAFFTPGHLALGLSDNWPETSDRMARYRNMASYYVAVRGAGRGWVRPSKLGDGATLLHYDVGPEDLKNLSRGLGRLASLLLAAGAEEVLPAVRGMPVIRNEREAVRWLDEPLPKANLSLTTVHAFSSCPIGERSDRC
;
A
#
# COMPACT_ATOMS: atom_id res chain seq x y z
N LEU A 1 -1.42 1.19 -1.37
CA LEU A 1 -0.53 1.58 -0.26
C LEU A 1 -0.01 0.33 0.43
N LYS A 2 1.31 0.21 0.60
CA LYS A 2 1.96 -0.87 1.35
C LYS A 2 1.97 -0.53 2.84
N VAL A 3 1.86 -1.58 3.67
CA VAL A 3 1.91 -1.49 5.12
C VAL A 3 2.69 -2.69 5.64
N ALA A 4 3.74 -2.47 6.42
CA ALA A 4 4.40 -3.53 7.14
C ALA A 4 3.84 -3.61 8.56
N ALA A 5 3.83 -4.80 9.15
CA ALA A 5 3.49 -4.98 10.56
C ALA A 5 4.50 -5.89 11.23
N ARG A 6 4.82 -5.62 12.51
CA ARG A 6 5.69 -6.43 13.33
C ARG A 6 4.89 -7.08 14.46
N PHE A 7 5.16 -8.36 14.65
CA PHE A 7 4.52 -9.19 15.66
C PHE A 7 5.54 -9.68 16.69
N PRO A 8 5.12 -10.06 17.92
CA PRO A 8 6.03 -10.63 18.91
C PRO A 8 6.59 -11.98 18.49
N GLU A 9 5.81 -12.75 17.75
CA GLU A 9 6.16 -14.09 17.29
C GLU A 9 6.83 -14.05 15.92
N THR A 10 7.62 -15.09 15.62
CA THR A 10 8.18 -15.27 14.28
C THR A 10 7.08 -15.66 13.31
N ILE A 11 6.96 -14.90 12.24
CA ILE A 11 6.11 -15.20 11.10
C ILE A 11 7.00 -15.88 10.07
N ASP A 12 6.86 -17.20 9.91
CA ASP A 12 7.63 -17.92 8.91
C ASP A 12 7.00 -17.72 7.52
N ALA A 13 7.34 -16.57 6.94
CA ALA A 13 6.83 -16.19 5.63
C ALA A 13 7.60 -16.84 4.47
N GLN A 14 8.69 -17.57 4.76
CA GLN A 14 9.50 -18.21 3.73
C GLN A 14 8.76 -19.39 3.07
N ASP A 15 7.86 -20.02 3.81
CA ASP A 15 7.02 -21.11 3.33
C ASP A 15 5.63 -20.66 2.89
N SER A 16 5.31 -19.37 3.05
CA SER A 16 4.01 -18.86 2.64
C SER A 16 4.01 -18.55 1.14
N VAL A 17 3.23 -19.32 0.41
CA VAL A 17 2.78 -19.01 -0.93
C VAL A 17 1.85 -17.76 -0.84
N LEU A 18 1.41 -17.22 -1.95
CA LEU A 18 0.56 -16.03 -2.02
C LEU A 18 -0.55 -16.00 -0.94
N PRO A 19 -0.65 -14.92 -0.14
CA PRO A 19 -1.77 -14.76 0.78
C PRO A 19 -3.09 -14.72 0.02
N LEU A 20 -3.96 -15.70 0.28
CA LEU A 20 -5.23 -15.84 -0.43
C LEU A 20 -6.37 -15.05 0.23
N LEU A 21 -6.18 -14.60 1.47
CA LEU A 21 -7.24 -13.93 2.22
C LEU A 21 -7.22 -12.43 1.98
N GLN A 22 -8.40 -11.90 1.69
CA GLN A 22 -8.67 -10.48 1.54
C GLN A 22 -9.90 -10.09 2.34
N VAL A 23 -9.87 -8.91 2.96
CA VAL A 23 -11.04 -8.27 3.54
C VAL A 23 -11.75 -7.51 2.44
N LYS A 24 -12.96 -7.94 2.09
CA LYS A 24 -13.81 -7.34 1.05
C LYS A 24 -15.05 -6.62 1.61
N GLU A 25 -15.14 -6.50 2.92
CA GLU A 25 -16.27 -5.83 3.59
C GLU A 25 -16.48 -4.40 3.08
N PHE A 26 -15.39 -3.74 2.66
CA PHE A 26 -15.42 -2.35 2.21
C PHE A 26 -15.41 -2.21 0.68
N TRP A 27 -15.67 -3.30 -0.02
CA TRP A 27 -15.78 -3.31 -1.48
C TRP A 27 -16.99 -2.47 -1.94
N PRO A 28 -16.94 -1.72 -3.07
CA PRO A 28 -15.86 -1.71 -4.07
C PRO A 28 -14.74 -0.71 -3.79
N ASP A 29 -14.86 0.15 -2.78
CA ASP A 29 -13.99 1.31 -2.62
C ASP A 29 -12.61 0.95 -2.06
N VAL A 30 -12.59 0.00 -1.10
CA VAL A 30 -11.37 -0.42 -0.40
C VAL A 30 -11.31 -1.94 -0.30
N SER A 31 -10.14 -2.51 -0.50
CA SER A 31 -9.82 -3.88 -0.11
C SER A 31 -8.51 -3.93 0.68
N LEU A 32 -8.46 -4.83 1.66
CA LEU A 32 -7.31 -5.04 2.52
C LEU A 32 -6.83 -6.48 2.36
N GLY A 33 -5.52 -6.70 2.37
CA GLY A 33 -5.00 -8.07 2.27
C GLY A 33 -3.53 -8.17 2.62
N GLY A 34 -3.07 -9.41 2.77
CA GLY A 34 -1.67 -9.74 2.86
C GLY A 34 -0.98 -9.60 1.49
N ALA A 35 0.29 -9.30 1.50
CA ALA A 35 1.12 -9.25 0.32
C ALA A 35 2.27 -10.25 0.45
N PHE A 36 2.62 -10.91 -0.64
CA PHE A 36 3.88 -11.65 -0.71
C PHE A 36 5.05 -10.70 -0.46
N PHE A 37 6.03 -11.16 0.30
CA PHE A 37 7.20 -10.35 0.60
C PHE A 37 8.46 -11.20 0.78
N THR A 38 9.58 -10.56 0.50
CA THR A 38 10.92 -10.99 0.86
C THR A 38 11.53 -9.93 1.78
N PRO A 39 12.67 -10.18 2.42
CA PRO A 39 13.39 -9.14 3.17
C PRO A 39 13.59 -7.85 2.36
N GLY A 40 13.90 -7.98 1.05
CA GLY A 40 14.04 -6.83 0.15
C GLY A 40 12.73 -6.05 -0.05
N HIS A 41 11.59 -6.73 -0.15
CA HIS A 41 10.28 -6.07 -0.23
C HIS A 41 9.90 -5.33 1.06
N LEU A 42 10.26 -5.90 2.22
CA LEU A 42 10.09 -5.22 3.52
C LEU A 42 10.96 -3.97 3.60
N ALA A 43 12.26 -4.08 3.26
CA ALA A 43 13.17 -2.95 3.24
C ALA A 43 12.66 -1.82 2.32
N LEU A 44 12.15 -2.19 1.13
CA LEU A 44 11.54 -1.22 0.21
C LEU A 44 10.27 -0.58 0.82
N GLY A 45 9.45 -1.35 1.52
CA GLY A 45 8.26 -0.83 2.22
C GLY A 45 8.58 0.12 3.36
N LEU A 46 9.77 -0.02 3.98
CA LEU A 46 10.25 0.83 5.07
C LEU A 46 11.10 2.01 4.58
N SER A 47 11.47 2.05 3.29
CA SER A 47 12.45 3.01 2.75
C SER A 47 12.07 4.47 2.92
N ASP A 48 10.78 4.79 2.93
CA ASP A 48 10.29 6.17 3.10
C ASP A 48 10.60 6.75 4.49
N ASN A 49 10.75 5.89 5.50
CA ASN A 49 11.07 6.24 6.88
C ASN A 49 12.30 5.46 7.37
N TRP A 50 13.26 5.20 6.49
CA TRP A 50 14.40 4.32 6.76
C TRP A 50 15.20 4.68 8.01
N PRO A 51 15.52 5.96 8.30
CA PRO A 51 16.26 6.32 9.51
C PRO A 51 15.60 5.84 10.81
N GLU A 52 14.25 5.83 10.84
CA GLU A 52 13.45 5.48 12.01
C GLU A 52 13.03 4.01 12.03
N THR A 53 13.20 3.29 10.92
CA THR A 53 12.63 1.94 10.76
C THR A 53 13.63 0.87 10.37
N SER A 54 14.85 1.23 9.99
CA SER A 54 15.86 0.30 9.49
C SER A 54 16.26 -0.80 10.50
N ASP A 55 16.25 -0.48 11.79
CA ASP A 55 16.54 -1.42 12.87
C ASP A 55 15.53 -2.59 12.94
N ARG A 56 14.28 -2.39 12.43
CA ARG A 56 13.27 -3.45 12.35
C ARG A 56 13.70 -4.58 11.43
N MET A 57 14.58 -4.29 10.45
CA MET A 57 15.07 -5.33 9.55
C MET A 57 15.89 -6.41 10.26
N ALA A 58 16.47 -6.13 11.43
CA ALA A 58 17.10 -7.17 12.26
C ALA A 58 16.10 -8.24 12.73
N ARG A 59 14.81 -7.90 12.74
CA ARG A 59 13.71 -8.79 13.12
C ARG A 59 12.73 -9.04 11.98
N TYR A 60 13.20 -9.05 10.74
CA TYR A 60 12.33 -9.22 9.56
C TYR A 60 11.46 -10.48 9.61
N ARG A 61 11.91 -11.53 10.31
CA ARG A 61 11.13 -12.77 10.51
C ARG A 61 9.90 -12.60 11.39
N ASN A 62 9.83 -11.52 12.14
CA ASN A 62 8.66 -11.14 12.93
C ASN A 62 7.75 -10.17 12.17
N MET A 63 8.02 -9.90 10.90
CA MET A 63 7.32 -8.92 10.10
C MET A 63 6.54 -9.58 8.98
N ALA A 64 5.42 -8.94 8.61
CA ALA A 64 4.65 -9.29 7.42
C ALA A 64 4.29 -8.03 6.63
N SER A 65 4.03 -8.21 5.34
CA SER A 65 3.62 -7.14 4.44
C SER A 65 2.14 -7.26 4.10
N TYR A 66 1.47 -6.13 4.12
CA TYR A 66 0.05 -5.99 3.82
C TYR A 66 -0.17 -4.85 2.83
N TYR A 67 -1.39 -4.72 2.34
CA TYR A 67 -1.77 -3.63 1.47
C TYR A 67 -3.16 -3.09 1.76
N VAL A 68 -3.30 -1.81 1.47
CA VAL A 68 -4.58 -1.15 1.24
C VAL A 68 -4.68 -0.86 -0.24
N ALA A 69 -5.67 -1.42 -0.90
CA ALA A 69 -5.98 -1.13 -2.29
C ALA A 69 -7.30 -0.37 -2.38
N VAL A 70 -7.36 0.61 -3.27
CA VAL A 70 -8.56 1.37 -3.55
C VAL A 70 -8.90 1.26 -5.04
N ARG A 71 -10.20 1.30 -5.35
CA ARG A 71 -10.65 1.52 -6.71
C ARG A 71 -10.43 2.99 -7.04
N GLY A 72 -9.34 3.29 -7.76
CA GLY A 72 -8.97 4.66 -8.08
C GLY A 72 -10.06 5.38 -8.90
N ALA A 73 -10.46 6.55 -8.44
CA ALA A 73 -11.31 7.48 -9.18
C ALA A 73 -10.49 8.41 -10.09
N GLY A 74 -9.18 8.52 -9.80
CA GLY A 74 -8.24 9.32 -10.55
C GLY A 74 -8.01 8.82 -11.97
N ARG A 75 -7.47 9.69 -12.80
CA ARG A 75 -7.10 9.38 -14.19
C ARG A 75 -5.63 9.67 -14.42
N GLY A 76 -5.08 8.99 -15.40
CA GLY A 76 -3.70 9.17 -15.79
C GLY A 76 -3.51 9.07 -17.30
N TRP A 77 -2.26 9.17 -17.69
CA TRP A 77 -1.86 8.93 -19.07
C TRP A 77 -0.48 8.26 -19.11
N VAL A 78 -0.26 7.51 -20.18
CA VAL A 78 1.03 6.90 -20.51
C VAL A 78 1.43 7.42 -21.88
N ARG A 79 2.65 7.91 -22.04
CA ARG A 79 3.16 8.47 -23.29
C ARG A 79 4.62 8.08 -23.47
N PRO A 80 5.07 7.87 -24.72
CA PRO A 80 6.50 7.73 -24.98
C PRO A 80 7.24 9.04 -24.67
N SER A 81 8.46 8.92 -24.18
CA SER A 81 9.36 10.06 -24.02
C SER A 81 9.67 10.68 -25.38
N LYS A 82 9.68 12.01 -25.43
CA LYS A 82 10.07 12.75 -26.64
C LYS A 82 11.60 12.82 -26.84
N LEU A 83 12.38 12.32 -25.87
CA LEU A 83 13.84 12.37 -25.90
C LEU A 83 14.46 11.24 -26.72
N GLY A 84 13.67 10.35 -27.32
CA GLY A 84 14.15 9.25 -28.14
C GLY A 84 14.91 8.15 -27.37
N ASP A 85 14.84 8.16 -26.05
CA ASP A 85 15.53 7.25 -25.14
C ASP A 85 14.75 5.93 -24.89
N GLY A 86 13.61 5.75 -25.55
CA GLY A 86 12.71 4.60 -25.36
C GLY A 86 11.97 4.61 -24.01
N ALA A 87 12.15 5.64 -23.19
CA ALA A 87 11.48 5.75 -21.90
C ALA A 87 9.99 6.00 -22.05
N THR A 88 9.24 5.54 -21.08
CA THR A 88 7.80 5.77 -20.98
C THR A 88 7.51 6.75 -19.83
N LEU A 89 6.78 7.80 -20.14
CA LEU A 89 6.29 8.76 -19.16
C LEU A 89 4.92 8.29 -18.68
N LEU A 90 4.76 8.23 -17.37
CA LEU A 90 3.52 7.87 -16.71
C LEU A 90 3.09 8.99 -15.78
N HIS A 91 1.84 9.37 -15.88
CA HIS A 91 1.21 10.30 -14.96
C HIS A 91 -0.09 9.67 -14.43
N TYR A 92 -0.30 9.74 -13.14
CA TYR A 92 -1.55 9.34 -12.51
C TYR A 92 -1.91 10.35 -11.42
N ASP A 93 -3.14 10.84 -11.46
CA ASP A 93 -3.62 11.81 -10.47
C ASP A 93 -4.45 11.10 -9.39
N VAL A 94 -3.92 11.08 -8.18
CA VAL A 94 -4.63 10.59 -6.99
C VAL A 94 -5.51 11.71 -6.46
N GLY A 95 -6.82 11.51 -6.57
CA GLY A 95 -7.81 12.50 -6.16
C GLY A 95 -8.09 12.53 -4.65
N PRO A 96 -8.84 13.53 -4.16
CA PRO A 96 -9.20 13.63 -2.74
C PRO A 96 -9.99 12.42 -2.23
N GLU A 97 -10.84 11.84 -3.06
CA GLU A 97 -11.60 10.63 -2.73
C GLU A 97 -10.71 9.42 -2.55
N ASP A 98 -9.73 9.24 -3.45
CA ASP A 98 -8.72 8.18 -3.34
C ASP A 98 -7.92 8.31 -2.04
N LEU A 99 -7.50 9.54 -1.70
CA LEU A 99 -6.79 9.83 -0.46
C LEU A 99 -7.61 9.50 0.77
N LYS A 100 -8.88 9.85 0.78
CA LYS A 100 -9.81 9.54 1.86
C LYS A 100 -10.02 8.03 2.02
N ASN A 101 -10.19 7.31 0.91
CA ASN A 101 -10.37 5.87 0.92
C ASN A 101 -9.09 5.14 1.34
N LEU A 102 -7.91 5.60 0.90
CA LEU A 102 -6.61 5.09 1.36
C LEU A 102 -6.42 5.29 2.86
N SER A 103 -6.79 6.46 3.37
CA SER A 103 -6.68 6.78 4.79
C SER A 103 -7.57 5.89 5.65
N ARG A 104 -8.86 5.80 5.28
CA ARG A 104 -9.81 4.92 5.95
C ARG A 104 -9.38 3.46 5.90
N GLY A 105 -8.88 3.01 4.75
CA GLY A 105 -8.33 1.68 4.60
C GLY A 105 -7.13 1.44 5.51
N LEU A 106 -6.23 2.42 5.63
CA LEU A 106 -5.09 2.34 6.55
C LEU A 106 -5.54 2.23 8.00
N GLY A 107 -6.46 3.09 8.46
CA GLY A 107 -7.00 3.03 9.82
C GLY A 107 -7.58 1.65 10.14
N ARG A 108 -8.45 1.13 9.25
CA ARG A 108 -9.07 -0.20 9.40
C ARG A 108 -8.06 -1.34 9.40
N LEU A 109 -7.08 -1.29 8.48
CA LEU A 109 -6.03 -2.30 8.42
C LEU A 109 -5.16 -2.26 9.69
N ALA A 110 -4.80 -1.06 10.15
CA ALA A 110 -4.00 -0.91 11.37
C ALA A 110 -4.76 -1.46 12.60
N SER A 111 -6.03 -1.12 12.77
CA SER A 111 -6.88 -1.67 13.83
C SER A 111 -6.96 -3.19 13.77
N LEU A 112 -7.17 -3.76 12.56
CA LEU A 112 -7.21 -5.20 12.37
C LEU A 112 -5.88 -5.88 12.76
N LEU A 113 -4.76 -5.32 12.32
CA LEU A 113 -3.43 -5.87 12.61
C LEU A 113 -3.09 -5.79 14.11
N LEU A 114 -3.41 -4.68 14.76
CA LEU A 114 -3.24 -4.53 16.21
C LEU A 114 -4.11 -5.52 16.99
N ALA A 115 -5.37 -5.70 16.58
CA ALA A 115 -6.26 -6.71 17.17
C ALA A 115 -5.76 -8.15 16.95
N ALA A 116 -5.03 -8.38 15.85
CA ALA A 116 -4.37 -9.66 15.56
C ALA A 116 -3.02 -9.84 16.28
N GLY A 117 -2.63 -8.90 17.16
CA GLY A 117 -1.43 -9.00 17.97
C GLY A 117 -0.19 -8.30 17.42
N ALA A 118 -0.31 -7.49 16.37
CA ALA A 118 0.80 -6.68 15.90
C ALA A 118 1.20 -5.64 16.98
N GLU A 119 2.49 -5.50 17.22
CA GLU A 119 3.05 -4.49 18.13
C GLU A 119 3.32 -3.15 17.44
N GLU A 120 3.58 -3.19 16.14
CA GLU A 120 3.87 -2.04 15.32
C GLU A 120 3.25 -2.21 13.93
N VAL A 121 2.61 -1.15 13.44
CA VAL A 121 2.15 -1.03 12.06
C VAL A 121 2.87 0.14 11.41
N LEU A 122 3.54 -0.12 10.29
CA LEU A 122 4.46 0.79 9.62
C LEU A 122 3.95 1.08 8.19
N PRO A 123 3.21 2.16 7.99
CA PRO A 123 2.73 2.55 6.66
C PRO A 123 3.87 3.08 5.79
N ALA A 124 3.83 2.77 4.48
CA ALA A 124 4.73 3.37 3.49
C ALA A 124 4.27 4.80 3.13
N VAL A 125 4.34 5.68 4.11
CA VAL A 125 4.02 7.11 4.01
C VAL A 125 5.13 7.90 4.69
N ARG A 126 5.82 8.73 3.94
CA ARG A 126 6.96 9.49 4.46
C ARG A 126 6.56 10.40 5.62
N GLY A 127 7.33 10.32 6.71
CA GLY A 127 7.10 11.13 7.92
C GLY A 127 5.92 10.67 8.78
N MET A 128 5.27 9.56 8.42
CA MET A 128 4.22 9.00 9.24
C MET A 128 4.81 8.21 10.41
N PRO A 129 4.37 8.46 11.65
CA PRO A 129 4.83 7.71 12.79
C PRO A 129 4.35 6.24 12.73
N VAL A 130 5.07 5.37 13.43
CA VAL A 130 4.66 3.98 13.65
C VAL A 130 3.38 3.98 14.49
N ILE A 131 2.40 3.19 14.06
CA ILE A 131 1.12 3.03 14.75
C ILE A 131 1.26 1.85 15.73
N ARG A 132 0.99 2.08 17.02
CA ARG A 132 1.17 1.09 18.08
C ARG A 132 -0.08 0.79 18.91
N ASN A 133 -1.12 1.54 18.72
CA ASN A 133 -2.35 1.37 19.46
C ASN A 133 -3.57 1.81 18.64
N GLU A 134 -4.75 1.39 19.11
CA GLU A 134 -6.02 1.67 18.44
C GLU A 134 -6.31 3.16 18.28
N ARG A 135 -5.95 3.98 19.27
CA ARG A 135 -6.16 5.44 19.20
C ARG A 135 -5.38 6.07 18.04
N GLU A 136 -4.17 5.59 17.79
CA GLU A 136 -3.35 6.05 16.66
C GLU A 136 -3.90 5.53 15.33
N ALA A 137 -4.46 4.32 15.30
CA ALA A 137 -5.03 3.73 14.10
C ALA A 137 -6.32 4.44 13.66
N VAL A 138 -7.27 4.64 14.58
CA VAL A 138 -8.59 5.22 14.26
C VAL A 138 -8.51 6.69 13.81
N ARG A 139 -7.45 7.39 14.14
CA ARG A 139 -7.20 8.75 13.67
C ARG A 139 -7.28 8.83 12.14
N TRP A 140 -6.79 7.82 11.43
CA TRP A 140 -6.75 7.78 9.98
C TRP A 140 -8.10 7.46 9.32
N LEU A 141 -9.13 7.18 10.08
CA LEU A 141 -10.48 7.04 9.54
C LEU A 141 -11.04 8.38 9.04
N ASP A 142 -10.62 9.49 9.65
CA ASP A 142 -11.12 10.83 9.38
C ASP A 142 -10.08 11.78 8.79
N GLU A 143 -8.80 11.58 9.07
CA GLU A 143 -7.71 12.42 8.56
C GLU A 143 -7.21 11.93 7.20
N PRO A 144 -7.21 12.77 6.15
CA PRO A 144 -6.70 12.37 4.84
C PRO A 144 -5.19 12.21 4.86
N LEU A 145 -4.69 11.22 4.11
CA LEU A 145 -3.26 11.04 3.92
C LEU A 145 -2.63 12.19 3.12
N PRO A 146 -1.41 12.60 3.48
CA PRO A 146 -0.71 13.66 2.75
C PRO A 146 -0.24 13.15 1.37
N LYS A 147 -0.83 13.64 0.30
CA LYS A 147 -0.56 13.19 -1.08
C LYS A 147 0.92 13.18 -1.44
N ALA A 148 1.67 14.20 -1.03
CA ALA A 148 3.09 14.35 -1.35
C ALA A 148 4.01 13.31 -0.68
N ASN A 149 3.50 12.63 0.35
CA ASN A 149 4.28 11.71 1.17
C ASN A 149 3.95 10.23 0.90
N LEU A 150 3.03 9.97 -0.04
CA LEU A 150 2.56 8.62 -0.32
C LEU A 150 3.50 7.88 -1.25
N SER A 151 3.91 6.67 -0.87
CA SER A 151 4.47 5.67 -1.77
C SER A 151 3.38 4.71 -2.22
N LEU A 152 2.86 4.98 -3.42
CA LEU A 152 1.83 4.14 -4.03
C LEU A 152 2.43 3.25 -5.10
N THR A 153 1.92 2.04 -5.17
CA THR A 153 2.27 1.07 -6.21
C THR A 153 0.99 0.57 -6.86
N THR A 154 0.98 0.48 -8.17
CA THR A 154 -0.05 -0.27 -8.89
C THR A 154 0.56 -1.53 -9.47
N VAL A 155 -0.19 -2.62 -9.43
CA VAL A 155 0.15 -3.90 -10.08
C VAL A 155 -0.81 -4.19 -11.24
N HIS A 156 -1.85 -3.36 -11.39
CA HIS A 156 -2.88 -3.49 -12.42
C HIS A 156 -3.12 -2.12 -13.06
N ALA A 157 -2.49 -1.91 -14.22
CA ALA A 157 -2.68 -0.71 -15.02
C ALA A 157 -3.90 -0.87 -15.94
N PHE A 158 -5.09 -0.63 -15.38
CA PHE A 158 -6.34 -0.72 -16.13
C PHE A 158 -6.48 0.41 -17.15
N SER A 159 -7.20 0.13 -18.22
CA SER A 159 -7.58 1.09 -19.25
C SER A 159 -6.43 1.65 -20.11
N SER A 160 -5.24 1.06 -20.02
CA SER A 160 -4.13 1.42 -20.93
C SER A 160 -4.29 0.81 -22.32
N CYS A 161 -4.94 -0.36 -22.38
CA CYS A 161 -5.25 -1.08 -23.62
C CYS A 161 -6.68 -1.61 -23.50
N PRO A 162 -7.70 -0.76 -23.65
CA PRO A 162 -9.09 -1.20 -23.54
C PRO A 162 -9.44 -2.13 -24.72
N ILE A 163 -10.14 -3.22 -24.39
CA ILE A 163 -10.71 -4.12 -25.40
C ILE A 163 -12.09 -3.60 -25.78
N GLY A 164 -12.36 -3.46 -27.06
CA GLY A 164 -13.66 -3.01 -27.54
C GLY A 164 -13.75 -2.99 -29.06
N GLU A 165 -14.92 -2.73 -29.59
CA GLU A 165 -15.21 -2.64 -31.03
C GLU A 165 -14.89 -1.26 -31.61
N ARG A 166 -14.59 -0.28 -30.78
CA ARG A 166 -14.33 1.10 -31.19
C ARG A 166 -12.84 1.32 -31.41
N SER A 167 -12.42 1.44 -32.66
CA SER A 167 -11.03 1.66 -33.06
C SER A 167 -10.39 2.95 -32.51
N ASP A 168 -11.21 3.92 -32.09
CA ASP A 168 -10.77 5.18 -31.47
C ASP A 168 -10.40 5.02 -29.97
N ARG A 169 -10.66 3.84 -29.38
CA ARG A 169 -10.45 3.54 -27.96
C ARG A 169 -9.72 2.23 -27.68
N CYS A 170 -9.37 1.48 -28.71
CA CYS A 170 -8.74 0.17 -28.60
C CYS A 170 -7.34 0.17 -29.15
#